data_fc3ca26d607f26677aa9867c223a08f1
#
_entry.id   fc3ca26d607f26677aa9867c223a08f1
#
_cell.length_a   1.000
_cell.length_b   1.000
_cell.length_c   1.000
_cell.angle_alpha   90.00
_cell.angle_beta   90.00
_cell.angle_gamma   90.00
#
_symmetry.space_group_name_H-M   'P 1'
#
loop_
_entity.id
_entity.type
_entity.pdbx_description
1 polymer ?
#
loop_
_entity_poly.entity_id
_entity_poly.type
_entity_poly.pdbx_seq_one_letter_code
_entity_poly.pdbx_strand_id
1 'polypeptide(L)'
;KSAPKSAIRILEEIKSHQSFCVVGHIRPDGDCIGSQLALTLALKSLGTDVVCWNQDPLPPKLLFMDPQGLLQQPQKGYKFDCVIAVDAASYERIGSVVDSITERKLLINIDHHPSNTRYGDLNWIASNASSSGEMIFQLMNAARWPVTAEIADVLFTELSTDTGSFQYP
;
A
#
# COMPACT_ATOMS: atom_id res chain seq x y z
N LYS A 1 -10.34 -10.78 -16.52
CA LYS A 1 -9.48 -11.85 -15.93
C LYS A 1 -9.88 -11.99 -14.46
N SER A 2 -9.99 -13.23 -13.94
CA SER A 2 -10.21 -13.45 -12.52
C SER A 2 -9.00 -12.97 -11.70
N ALA A 3 -9.25 -12.41 -10.51
CA ALA A 3 -8.18 -12.01 -9.62
C ALA A 3 -7.29 -13.21 -9.23
N PRO A 4 -5.98 -13.02 -9.05
CA PRO A 4 -5.09 -14.09 -8.62
C PRO A 4 -5.46 -14.60 -7.22
N LYS A 5 -5.19 -15.89 -6.96
CA LYS A 5 -5.54 -16.53 -5.68
C LYS A 5 -4.98 -15.79 -4.45
N SER A 6 -3.78 -15.22 -4.58
CA SER A 6 -3.16 -14.40 -3.52
C SER A 6 -3.97 -13.14 -3.21
N ALA A 7 -4.45 -12.44 -4.24
CA ALA A 7 -5.30 -11.26 -4.05
C ALA A 7 -6.64 -11.62 -3.39
N ILE A 8 -7.26 -12.74 -3.81
CA ILE A 8 -8.52 -13.21 -3.19
C ILE A 8 -8.30 -13.48 -1.71
N ARG A 9 -7.23 -14.17 -1.34
CA ARG A 9 -6.91 -14.47 0.05
C ARG A 9 -6.65 -13.20 0.88
N ILE A 10 -5.95 -12.22 0.31
CA ILE A 10 -5.77 -10.91 0.96
C ILE A 10 -7.12 -10.23 1.21
N LEU A 11 -8.05 -10.28 0.25
CA LEU A 11 -9.39 -9.71 0.43
C LEU A 11 -10.20 -10.41 1.53
N GLU A 12 -10.05 -11.72 1.67
CA GLU A 12 -10.69 -12.50 2.75
C GLU A 12 -10.17 -12.04 4.13
N GLU A 13 -8.86 -11.85 4.25
CA GLU A 13 -8.25 -11.33 5.49
C GLU A 13 -8.67 -9.88 5.79
N ILE A 14 -8.72 -9.02 4.79
CA ILE A 14 -9.21 -7.64 4.97
C ILE A 14 -10.65 -7.64 5.50
N LYS A 15 -11.51 -8.50 4.98
CA LYS A 15 -12.91 -8.60 5.44
C LYS A 15 -13.06 -9.11 6.87
N SER A 16 -12.12 -9.91 7.35
CA SER A 16 -12.18 -10.54 8.68
C SER A 16 -11.52 -9.73 9.79
N HIS A 17 -10.87 -8.61 9.44
CA HIS A 17 -10.14 -7.76 10.38
C HIS A 17 -10.64 -6.32 10.37
N GLN A 18 -10.29 -5.54 11.41
CA GLN A 18 -10.85 -4.20 11.61
C GLN A 18 -9.78 -3.11 11.70
N SER A 19 -8.56 -3.41 12.16
CA SER A 19 -7.50 -2.42 12.30
C SER A 19 -6.32 -2.71 11.39
N PHE A 20 -5.88 -1.67 10.66
CA PHE A 20 -4.87 -1.78 9.62
C PHE A 20 -3.81 -0.68 9.72
N CYS A 21 -2.56 -1.05 9.44
CA CYS A 21 -1.49 -0.11 9.17
C CYS A 21 -0.95 -0.36 7.76
N VAL A 22 -1.09 0.63 6.89
CA VAL A 22 -0.53 0.58 5.53
C VAL A 22 0.85 1.23 5.56
N VAL A 23 1.86 0.47 5.15
CA VAL A 23 3.26 0.90 5.18
C VAL A 23 3.90 0.78 3.80
N GLY A 24 4.92 1.57 3.53
CA GLY A 24 5.70 1.51 2.30
C GLY A 24 7.19 1.50 2.57
N HIS A 25 8.01 1.64 1.53
CA HIS A 25 9.45 1.64 1.69
C HIS A 25 10.01 3.00 2.14
N ILE A 26 11.20 2.97 2.77
CA ILE A 26 11.97 4.17 3.11
C ILE A 26 12.35 4.95 1.85
N ARG A 27 12.48 6.28 1.98
CA ARG A 27 12.69 7.19 0.83
C ARG A 27 11.62 6.98 -0.24
N PRO A 28 10.33 7.18 0.11
CA PRO A 28 9.22 6.81 -0.74
C PRO A 28 9.21 7.64 -2.04
N ASP A 29 8.92 6.98 -3.12
CA ASP A 29 8.67 7.57 -4.45
C ASP A 29 7.16 7.67 -4.75
N GLY A 30 6.82 7.99 -5.99
CA GLY A 30 5.44 8.18 -6.40
C GLY A 30 4.61 6.90 -6.35
N ASP A 31 5.18 5.72 -6.72
CA ASP A 31 4.48 4.44 -6.65
C ASP A 31 4.21 4.04 -5.20
N CYS A 32 5.22 4.14 -4.35
CA CYS A 32 5.09 3.84 -2.92
C CYS A 32 4.00 4.69 -2.26
N ILE A 33 4.04 6.01 -2.44
CA ILE A 33 3.09 6.95 -1.85
C ILE A 33 1.69 6.74 -2.42
N GLY A 34 1.56 6.64 -3.73
CA GLY A 34 0.27 6.43 -4.40
C GLY A 34 -0.40 5.14 -3.98
N SER A 35 0.34 4.05 -3.91
CA SER A 35 -0.14 2.75 -3.45
C SER A 35 -0.59 2.78 -1.99
N GLN A 36 0.21 3.41 -1.10
CA GLN A 36 -0.14 3.57 0.31
C GLN A 36 -1.44 4.38 0.48
N LEU A 37 -1.53 5.54 -0.17
CA LEU A 37 -2.68 6.43 -0.06
C LEU A 37 -3.94 5.80 -0.66
N ALA A 38 -3.86 5.20 -1.84
CA ALA A 38 -5.01 4.57 -2.48
C ALA A 38 -5.59 3.44 -1.63
N LEU A 39 -4.75 2.56 -1.09
CA LEU A 39 -5.20 1.49 -0.21
C LEU A 39 -5.77 2.03 1.11
N THR A 40 -5.14 3.04 1.70
CA THR A 40 -5.63 3.68 2.93
C THR A 40 -7.00 4.31 2.73
N LEU A 41 -7.21 5.05 1.65
CA LEU A 41 -8.51 5.65 1.30
C LEU A 41 -9.57 4.57 1.07
N ALA A 42 -9.24 3.49 0.37
CA ALA A 42 -10.14 2.38 0.15
C ALA A 42 -10.56 1.70 1.47
N LEU A 43 -9.61 1.38 2.33
CA LEU A 43 -9.90 0.78 3.64
C LEU A 43 -10.71 1.71 4.54
N LYS A 44 -10.40 3.01 4.53
CA LYS A 44 -11.17 4.03 5.26
C LYS A 44 -12.62 4.09 4.79
N SER A 45 -12.87 3.99 3.48
CA SER A 45 -14.22 3.97 2.93
C SER A 45 -15.05 2.75 3.35
N LEU A 46 -14.40 1.66 3.75
CA LEU A 46 -15.04 0.47 4.31
C LEU A 46 -15.39 0.59 5.79
N GLY A 47 -15.06 1.71 6.43
CA GLY A 47 -15.29 1.93 7.86
C GLY A 47 -14.32 1.21 8.78
N THR A 48 -13.13 0.82 8.27
CA THR A 48 -12.08 0.21 9.09
C THR A 48 -11.26 1.27 9.81
N ASP A 49 -10.59 0.86 10.89
CA ASP A 49 -9.59 1.68 11.58
C ASP A 49 -8.24 1.52 10.84
N VAL A 50 -7.85 2.54 10.10
CA VAL A 50 -6.66 2.48 9.24
C VAL A 50 -5.77 3.69 9.43
N VAL A 51 -4.47 3.44 9.52
CA VAL A 51 -3.41 4.46 9.47
C VAL A 51 -2.45 4.18 8.30
N CYS A 52 -1.86 5.25 7.78
CA CYS A 52 -0.86 5.20 6.71
C CYS A 52 0.46 5.71 7.26
N TRP A 53 1.44 4.84 7.41
CA TRP A 53 2.73 5.18 8.01
C TRP A 53 3.89 4.94 7.07
N ASN A 54 4.83 5.90 7.08
CA ASN A 54 6.14 5.75 6.47
C ASN A 54 7.20 6.29 7.44
N GLN A 55 8.39 5.69 7.46
CA GLN A 55 9.50 6.20 8.25
C GLN A 55 9.84 7.63 7.86
N ASP A 56 9.85 7.90 6.57
CA ASP A 56 10.22 9.20 6.02
C ASP A 56 8.99 10.06 5.74
N PRO A 57 9.11 11.38 5.91
CA PRO A 57 8.04 12.29 5.54
C PRO A 57 7.83 12.30 4.02
N LEU A 58 6.67 12.77 3.61
CA LEU A 58 6.35 12.94 2.19
C LEU A 58 7.37 13.90 1.53
N PRO A 59 8.00 13.49 0.41
CA PRO A 59 8.90 14.39 -0.29
C PRO A 59 8.18 15.68 -0.74
N PRO A 60 8.82 16.87 -0.63
CA PRO A 60 8.17 18.14 -0.95
C PRO A 60 7.50 18.18 -2.32
N LYS A 61 8.12 17.57 -3.33
CA LYS A 61 7.59 17.49 -4.70
C LYS A 61 6.33 16.65 -4.85
N LEU A 62 5.98 15.83 -3.85
CA LEU A 62 4.85 14.91 -3.86
C LEU A 62 3.77 15.27 -2.81
N LEU A 63 3.91 16.42 -2.13
CA LEU A 63 2.94 16.88 -1.12
C LEU A 63 1.51 17.01 -1.67
N PHE A 64 1.38 17.31 -2.96
CA PHE A 64 0.07 17.43 -3.60
C PHE A 64 -0.71 16.12 -3.69
N MET A 65 -0.04 14.97 -3.53
CA MET A 65 -0.69 13.64 -3.54
C MET A 65 -1.49 13.36 -2.27
N ASP A 66 -1.16 14.03 -1.17
CA ASP A 66 -1.78 13.82 0.14
C ASP A 66 -2.31 15.11 0.76
N PRO A 67 -3.34 15.73 0.16
CA PRO A 67 -3.90 16.99 0.67
C PRO A 67 -4.56 16.84 2.04
N GLN A 68 -4.91 15.61 2.45
CA GLN A 68 -5.51 15.33 3.77
C GLN A 68 -4.48 15.05 4.86
N GLY A 69 -3.20 14.85 4.52
CA GLY A 69 -2.17 14.48 5.49
C GLY A 69 -2.37 13.08 6.08
N LEU A 70 -2.78 12.11 5.28
CA LEU A 70 -3.02 10.73 5.72
C LEU A 70 -1.72 9.98 6.02
N LEU A 71 -0.67 10.23 5.22
CA LEU A 71 0.63 9.63 5.41
C LEU A 71 1.35 10.32 6.55
N GLN A 72 1.61 9.58 7.61
CA GLN A 72 2.25 10.08 8.82
C GLN A 72 3.47 9.25 9.19
N GLN A 73 4.32 9.81 10.03
CA GLN A 73 5.41 9.07 10.65
C GLN A 73 4.86 8.16 11.76
N PRO A 74 5.51 7.00 12.02
CA PRO A 74 5.00 6.02 12.96
C PRO A 74 5.00 6.55 14.40
N GLN A 75 4.01 6.10 15.17
CA GLN A 75 3.90 6.35 16.60
C GLN A 75 4.10 5.03 17.37
N LYS A 76 4.80 5.09 18.49
CA LYS A 76 5.11 3.90 19.29
C LYS A 76 3.90 3.37 20.06
N GLY A 77 3.90 2.05 20.28
CA GLY A 77 2.96 1.40 21.19
C GLY A 77 1.63 1.00 20.55
N TYR A 78 1.53 1.06 19.23
CA TYR A 78 0.32 0.66 18.52
C TYR A 78 0.27 -0.84 18.23
N LYS A 79 -0.95 -1.35 18.19
CA LYS A 79 -1.29 -2.73 17.80
C LYS A 79 -2.24 -2.70 16.63
N PHE A 80 -2.06 -3.62 15.69
CA PHE A 80 -2.91 -3.76 14.52
C PHE A 80 -3.30 -5.21 14.29
N ASP A 81 -4.48 -5.43 13.72
CA ASP A 81 -4.81 -6.75 13.19
C ASP A 81 -3.90 -7.07 12.00
N CYS A 82 -3.85 -6.17 11.03
CA CYS A 82 -3.05 -6.36 9.82
C CYS A 82 -2.11 -5.18 9.58
N VAL A 83 -0.87 -5.48 9.24
CA VAL A 83 0.06 -4.56 8.61
C VAL A 83 0.15 -4.92 7.14
N ILE A 84 -0.12 -3.97 6.25
CA ILE A 84 -0.06 -4.17 4.80
C ILE A 84 1.09 -3.35 4.24
N ALA A 85 2.15 -4.03 3.85
CA ALA A 85 3.28 -3.43 3.18
C ALA A 85 3.03 -3.39 1.67
N VAL A 86 3.14 -2.20 1.10
CA VAL A 86 3.02 -1.97 -0.34
C VAL A 86 4.33 -1.44 -0.89
N ASP A 87 4.70 -1.90 -2.07
CA ASP A 87 5.88 -1.43 -2.80
C ASP A 87 7.21 -1.54 -2.05
N ALA A 88 7.34 -2.52 -1.17
CA ALA A 88 8.54 -2.75 -0.38
C ALA A 88 9.12 -4.14 -0.67
N ALA A 89 10.25 -4.17 -1.39
CA ALA A 89 10.85 -5.42 -1.87
C ALA A 89 11.43 -6.31 -0.75
N SER A 90 11.73 -5.77 0.41
CA SER A 90 12.17 -6.53 1.59
C SER A 90 11.66 -5.91 2.88
N TYR A 91 11.69 -6.71 3.95
CA TYR A 91 11.25 -6.27 5.27
C TYR A 91 12.05 -5.06 5.79
N GLU A 92 13.35 -5.04 5.55
CA GLU A 92 14.25 -3.97 5.98
C GLU A 92 13.89 -2.63 5.28
N ARG A 93 13.33 -2.69 4.09
CA ARG A 93 12.90 -1.49 3.37
C ARG A 93 11.71 -0.77 4.00
N ILE A 94 10.96 -1.42 4.88
CA ILE A 94 9.89 -0.77 5.67
C ILE A 94 10.50 0.21 6.69
N GLY A 95 11.74 -0.02 7.10
CA GLY A 95 12.47 0.85 8.03
C GLY A 95 11.93 0.76 9.46
N SER A 96 12.06 1.86 10.21
CA SER A 96 11.73 1.93 11.64
C SER A 96 10.23 1.81 11.96
N VAL A 97 9.35 1.79 10.96
CA VAL A 97 7.91 1.59 11.19
C VAL A 97 7.65 0.29 11.93
N VAL A 98 8.39 -0.77 11.60
CA VAL A 98 8.23 -2.08 12.24
C VAL A 98 8.54 -2.05 13.75
N ASP A 99 9.46 -1.20 14.17
CA ASP A 99 9.83 -1.03 15.59
C ASP A 99 8.77 -0.28 16.41
N SER A 100 7.87 0.40 15.73
CA SER A 100 6.79 1.17 16.35
C SER A 100 5.54 0.34 16.61
N ILE A 101 5.42 -0.80 15.94
CA ILE A 101 4.29 -1.71 16.05
C ILE A 101 4.62 -2.78 17.09
N THR A 102 3.93 -2.76 18.24
CA THR A 102 4.20 -3.71 19.33
C THR A 102 3.58 -5.09 19.08
N GLU A 103 2.50 -5.16 18.32
CA GLU A 103 1.80 -6.41 18.03
C GLU A 103 1.04 -6.29 16.70
N ARG A 104 1.10 -7.34 15.89
CA ARG A 104 0.26 -7.55 14.71
C ARG A 104 -0.10 -9.02 14.60
N LYS A 105 -1.28 -9.32 14.07
CA LYS A 105 -1.70 -10.69 13.79
C LYS A 105 -1.19 -11.17 12.43
N LEU A 106 -1.14 -10.26 11.46
CA LEU A 106 -0.83 -10.59 10.08
C LEU A 106 0.02 -9.50 9.41
N LEU A 107 1.02 -9.91 8.62
CA LEU A 107 1.78 -9.07 7.71
C LEU A 107 1.46 -9.47 6.28
N ILE A 108 0.90 -8.55 5.52
CA ILE A 108 0.58 -8.71 4.10
C ILE A 108 1.60 -7.93 3.28
N ASN A 109 2.10 -8.53 2.21
CA ASN A 109 3.08 -7.91 1.30
C ASN A 109 2.51 -7.90 -0.13
N ILE A 110 2.32 -6.69 -0.68
CA ILE A 110 1.83 -6.45 -2.05
C ILE A 110 2.89 -5.66 -2.79
N ASP A 111 3.49 -6.26 -3.83
CA ASP A 111 4.63 -5.63 -4.50
C ASP A 111 4.79 -6.13 -5.94
N HIS A 112 5.35 -5.29 -6.81
CA HIS A 112 5.65 -5.65 -8.20
C HIS A 112 7.13 -5.95 -8.45
N HIS A 113 8.02 -5.71 -7.49
CA HIS A 113 9.44 -5.94 -7.67
C HIS A 113 9.79 -7.44 -7.80
N PRO A 114 10.48 -7.86 -8.87
CA PRO A 114 10.91 -9.27 -9.02
C PRO A 114 11.92 -9.70 -7.95
N SER A 115 12.62 -8.75 -7.32
CA SER A 115 13.58 -8.98 -6.22
C SER A 115 12.92 -9.15 -4.86
N ASN A 116 11.59 -9.13 -4.76
CA ASN A 116 10.88 -9.22 -3.49
C ASN A 116 11.21 -10.52 -2.73
N THR A 117 11.54 -10.39 -1.45
CA THR A 117 11.96 -11.51 -0.59
C THR A 117 10.80 -12.30 0.02
N ARG A 118 9.55 -11.95 -0.29
CA ARG A 118 8.32 -12.62 0.17
C ARG A 118 8.23 -12.75 1.70
N TYR A 119 8.53 -11.67 2.39
CA TYR A 119 8.66 -11.59 3.85
C TYR A 119 7.32 -11.54 4.61
N GLY A 120 6.20 -11.40 3.94
CA GLY A 120 4.88 -11.37 4.56
C GLY A 120 4.36 -12.77 4.91
N ASP A 121 3.41 -12.84 5.82
CA ASP A 121 2.60 -14.04 6.06
C ASP A 121 1.75 -14.36 4.83
N LEU A 122 1.27 -13.32 4.15
CA LEU A 122 0.66 -13.39 2.82
C LEU A 122 1.45 -12.50 1.85
N ASN A 123 1.72 -13.03 0.66
CA ASN A 123 2.49 -12.32 -0.36
C ASN A 123 1.76 -12.36 -1.69
N TRP A 124 1.50 -11.20 -2.25
CA TRP A 124 1.07 -11.05 -3.63
C TRP A 124 2.12 -10.24 -4.38
N ILE A 125 2.96 -10.97 -5.11
CA ILE A 125 4.06 -10.40 -5.90
C ILE A 125 3.75 -10.62 -7.38
N ALA A 126 3.68 -9.53 -8.14
CA ALA A 126 3.32 -9.55 -9.56
C ALA A 126 4.30 -8.73 -10.39
N SER A 127 5.44 -9.34 -10.76
CA SER A 127 6.50 -8.67 -11.53
C SER A 127 6.09 -8.28 -12.96
N ASN A 128 4.92 -8.69 -13.42
CA ASN A 128 4.33 -8.26 -14.69
C ASN A 128 3.36 -7.08 -14.53
N ALA A 129 3.09 -6.61 -13.33
CA ALA A 129 2.38 -5.37 -13.11
C ALA A 129 3.31 -4.18 -13.38
N SER A 130 2.77 -3.10 -13.91
CA SER A 130 3.53 -1.88 -14.21
C SER A 130 3.96 -1.14 -12.94
N SER A 131 3.18 -1.27 -11.87
CA SER A 131 3.40 -0.61 -10.58
C SER A 131 2.65 -1.33 -9.46
N SER A 132 2.99 -1.03 -8.21
CA SER A 132 2.22 -1.48 -7.05
C SER A 132 0.83 -0.83 -7.00
N GLY A 133 0.68 0.39 -7.49
CA GLY A 133 -0.62 1.07 -7.61
C GLY A 133 -1.56 0.36 -8.57
N GLU A 134 -1.07 -0.18 -9.69
CA GLU A 134 -1.86 -1.04 -10.56
C GLU A 134 -2.41 -2.24 -9.79
N MET A 135 -1.60 -2.86 -8.94
CA MET A 135 -2.04 -4.00 -8.14
C MET A 135 -3.12 -3.60 -7.13
N ILE A 136 -2.98 -2.45 -6.47
CA ILE A 136 -4.03 -1.91 -5.58
C ILE A 136 -5.33 -1.69 -6.35
N PHE A 137 -5.27 -1.12 -7.55
CA PHE A 137 -6.45 -0.97 -8.40
C PHE A 137 -7.09 -2.32 -8.76
N GLN A 138 -6.27 -3.34 -9.10
CA GLN A 138 -6.77 -4.69 -9.36
C GLN A 138 -7.44 -5.31 -8.13
N LEU A 139 -6.90 -5.07 -6.92
CA LEU A 139 -7.48 -5.52 -5.66
C LEU A 139 -8.86 -4.90 -5.43
N MET A 140 -8.96 -3.58 -5.62
CA MET A 140 -10.22 -2.84 -5.49
C MET A 140 -11.27 -3.33 -6.48
N ASN A 141 -10.88 -3.54 -7.73
CA ASN A 141 -11.78 -4.08 -8.76
C ASN A 141 -12.31 -5.48 -8.40
N ALA A 142 -11.42 -6.36 -7.95
CA ALA A 142 -11.80 -7.71 -7.53
C ALA A 142 -12.79 -7.71 -6.36
N ALA A 143 -12.62 -6.77 -5.44
CA ALA A 143 -13.49 -6.57 -4.29
C ALA A 143 -14.78 -5.79 -4.61
N ARG A 144 -14.87 -5.20 -5.80
CA ARG A 144 -15.92 -4.24 -6.19
C ARG A 144 -16.00 -3.04 -5.24
N TRP A 145 -14.86 -2.61 -4.73
CA TRP A 145 -14.78 -1.38 -3.94
C TRP A 145 -14.90 -0.16 -4.84
N PRO A 146 -15.59 0.90 -4.41
CA PRO A 146 -15.74 2.10 -5.22
C PRO A 146 -14.38 2.80 -5.40
N VAL A 147 -14.06 3.16 -6.64
CA VAL A 147 -12.94 4.03 -6.96
C VAL A 147 -13.47 5.46 -6.96
N THR A 148 -13.21 6.20 -5.88
CA THR A 148 -13.58 7.61 -5.78
C THR A 148 -12.66 8.46 -6.66
N ALA A 149 -13.07 9.71 -6.95
CA ALA A 149 -12.22 10.65 -7.68
C ALA A 149 -10.85 10.83 -7.02
N GLU A 150 -10.82 10.93 -5.69
CA GLU A 150 -9.58 11.06 -4.91
C GLU A 150 -8.65 9.85 -5.08
N ILE A 151 -9.19 8.63 -5.01
CA ILE A 151 -8.42 7.40 -5.25
C ILE A 151 -7.92 7.37 -6.71
N ALA A 152 -8.75 7.76 -7.66
CA ALA A 152 -8.37 7.80 -9.07
C ALA A 152 -7.23 8.79 -9.33
N ASP A 153 -7.29 9.98 -8.72
CA ASP A 153 -6.24 11.01 -8.84
C ASP A 153 -4.89 10.51 -8.29
N VAL A 154 -4.91 9.85 -7.14
CA VAL A 154 -3.69 9.30 -6.51
C VAL A 154 -3.09 8.20 -7.39
N LEU A 155 -3.91 7.25 -7.86
CA LEU A 155 -3.46 6.14 -8.71
C LEU A 155 -2.96 6.62 -10.09
N PHE A 156 -3.62 7.61 -10.68
CA PHE A 156 -3.19 8.19 -11.95
C PHE A 156 -1.83 8.88 -11.81
N THR A 157 -1.66 9.65 -10.72
CA THR A 157 -0.40 10.35 -10.45
C THR A 157 0.74 9.36 -10.23
N GLU A 158 0.50 8.32 -9.44
CA GLU A 158 1.45 7.26 -9.20
C GLU A 158 1.91 6.61 -10.52
N LEU A 159 0.95 6.12 -11.32
CA LEU A 159 1.23 5.47 -12.59
C LEU A 159 2.00 6.40 -13.57
N SER A 160 1.64 7.68 -13.59
CA SER A 160 2.32 8.67 -14.43
C SER A 160 3.76 8.93 -13.99
N THR A 161 4.03 8.95 -12.68
CA THR A 161 5.40 9.16 -12.16
C THR A 161 6.28 7.95 -12.37
N ASP A 162 5.78 6.75 -12.13
CA ASP A 162 6.55 5.51 -12.23
C ASP A 162 6.87 5.15 -13.71
N THR A 163 5.97 5.45 -14.62
CA THR A 163 6.16 5.20 -16.06
C THR A 163 6.85 6.38 -16.80
N GLY A 164 7.31 7.40 -16.10
CA GLY A 164 7.88 8.60 -16.71
C GLY A 164 6.89 9.28 -17.66
N SER A 165 5.65 9.44 -17.25
CA SER A 165 4.55 9.97 -18.07
C SER A 165 4.27 9.11 -19.31
N PHE A 166 4.35 7.78 -19.14
CA PHE A 166 4.15 6.77 -20.18
C PHE A 166 5.21 6.82 -21.30
N GLN A 167 6.41 7.36 -21.01
CA GLN A 167 7.50 7.47 -21.97
C GLN A 167 8.54 6.36 -21.85
N TYR A 168 8.53 5.61 -20.77
CA TYR A 168 9.39 4.43 -20.61
C TYR A 168 8.82 3.23 -21.38
N PRO A 169 9.70 2.44 -22.04
CA PRO A 169 9.29 1.26 -22.81
C PRO A 169 8.71 0.14 -21.92
#